data_278dd72383b390ac5a3440ccf5dca38d
#
_entry.id   278dd72383b390ac5a3440ccf5dca38d
#
_cell.length_a   1.000
_cell.length_b   1.000
_cell.length_c   1.000
_cell.angle_alpha   90.00
_cell.angle_beta   90.00
_cell.angle_gamma   90.00
#
_symmetry.space_group_name_H-M   'P 1'
#
loop_
_entity.id
_entity.type
_entity.pdbx_description
1 polymer ?
#
loop_
_entity_poly.entity_id
_entity_poly.type
_entity_poly.pdbx_seq_one_letter_code
_entity_poly.pdbx_strand_id
1 'polypeptide(L)'
;MLVDALKSEVQIRVEEIVKLNEEVNKFQVENQGLLQQIKLKEDEVNNINIKISEKQQELLLLEARIEAMVNTFKVTEADAYYARARAVEEAAKRTKLAPNKKRETYKEALELYKRSLSLGKQEAKVDITNLESKLK
;
A
#
# COMPACT_ATOMS: atom_id res chain seq x y z
N MET A 1 10.11 15.22 85.67
CA MET A 1 11.18 15.04 84.66
C MET A 1 10.80 13.97 83.63
N LEU A 2 10.43 12.80 84.07
CA LEU A 2 10.05 11.70 83.13
C LEU A 2 8.78 12.04 82.34
N VAL A 3 7.81 12.69 82.99
CA VAL A 3 6.55 13.08 82.37
C VAL A 3 6.77 14.15 81.27
N ASP A 4 7.67 15.09 81.48
CA ASP A 4 7.97 16.14 80.51
C ASP A 4 8.71 15.58 79.31
N ALA A 5 9.63 14.64 79.54
CA ALA A 5 10.30 13.94 78.44
C ALA A 5 9.34 13.12 77.59
N LEU A 6 8.39 12.43 78.18
CA LEU A 6 7.35 11.68 77.51
C LEU A 6 6.39 12.57 76.75
N LYS A 7 5.98 13.71 77.29
CA LYS A 7 5.16 14.70 76.62
C LYS A 7 5.86 15.25 75.39
N SER A 8 7.15 15.56 75.49
CA SER A 8 7.95 16.04 74.38
C SER A 8 8.05 15.00 73.25
N GLU A 9 8.27 13.74 73.61
CA GLU A 9 8.34 12.65 72.67
C GLU A 9 7.00 12.42 71.94
N VAL A 10 5.90 12.46 72.70
CA VAL A 10 4.57 12.32 72.11
C VAL A 10 4.28 13.46 71.12
N GLN A 11 4.68 14.66 71.46
CA GLN A 11 4.50 15.81 70.58
C GLN A 11 5.29 15.68 69.26
N ILE A 12 6.53 15.20 69.31
CA ILE A 12 7.35 14.92 68.14
C ILE A 12 6.69 13.87 67.27
N ARG A 13 6.15 12.81 67.86
CA ARG A 13 5.44 11.74 67.13
C ARG A 13 4.16 12.24 66.47
N VAL A 14 3.41 13.11 67.15
CA VAL A 14 2.21 13.72 66.56
C VAL A 14 2.56 14.58 65.38
N GLU A 15 3.61 15.38 65.43
CA GLU A 15 4.09 16.20 64.34
C GLU A 15 4.53 15.37 63.15
N GLU A 16 5.24 14.24 63.39
CA GLU A 16 5.64 13.30 62.36
C GLU A 16 4.42 12.68 61.67
N ILE A 17 3.39 12.30 62.43
CA ILE A 17 2.14 11.74 61.87
C ILE A 17 1.44 12.75 60.99
N VAL A 18 1.37 14.01 61.41
CA VAL A 18 0.75 15.12 60.61
C VAL A 18 1.50 15.29 59.29
N LYS A 19 2.83 15.30 59.30
CA LYS A 19 3.64 15.41 58.09
C LYS A 19 3.43 14.21 57.17
N LEU A 20 3.41 13.02 57.70
CA LEU A 20 3.18 11.81 56.88
C LEU A 20 1.79 11.81 56.25
N ASN A 21 0.76 12.26 56.99
CA ASN A 21 -0.60 12.38 56.45
C ASN A 21 -0.65 13.40 55.29
N GLU A 22 0.03 14.52 55.43
CA GLU A 22 0.13 15.52 54.38
C GLU A 22 0.81 14.96 53.12
N GLU A 23 1.90 14.21 53.30
CA GLU A 23 2.60 13.56 52.16
C GLU A 23 1.71 12.53 51.49
N VAL A 24 1.00 11.69 52.28
CA VAL A 24 0.06 10.69 51.74
C VAL A 24 -1.04 11.38 50.92
N ASN A 25 -1.63 12.45 51.43
CA ASN A 25 -2.64 13.18 50.71
C ASN A 25 -2.10 13.77 49.39
N LYS A 26 -0.90 14.34 49.45
CA LYS A 26 -0.21 14.86 48.26
C LYS A 26 -0.02 13.78 47.19
N PHE A 27 0.49 12.64 47.60
CA PHE A 27 0.70 11.50 46.66
C PHE A 27 -0.62 10.98 46.11
N GLN A 28 -1.68 10.93 46.89
CA GLN A 28 -3.01 10.52 46.40
C GLN A 28 -3.51 11.45 45.32
N VAL A 29 -3.36 12.78 45.50
CA VAL A 29 -3.75 13.77 44.47
C VAL A 29 -2.91 13.62 43.21
N GLU A 30 -1.60 13.45 43.36
CA GLU A 30 -0.69 13.22 42.25
C GLU A 30 -1.05 11.93 41.48
N ASN A 31 -1.34 10.85 42.20
CA ASN A 31 -1.73 9.58 41.59
C ASN A 31 -3.04 9.68 40.81
N GLN A 32 -4.03 10.39 41.36
CA GLN A 32 -5.28 10.63 40.64
C GLN A 32 -5.07 11.42 39.36
N GLY A 33 -4.22 12.45 39.40
CA GLY A 33 -3.83 13.20 38.20
C GLY A 33 -3.14 12.33 37.16
N LEU A 34 -2.20 11.50 37.59
CA LEU A 34 -1.50 10.56 36.69
C LEU A 34 -2.43 9.53 36.06
N LEU A 35 -3.37 8.99 36.83
CA LEU A 35 -4.37 8.05 36.33
C LEU A 35 -5.26 8.69 35.25
N GLN A 36 -5.66 9.95 35.46
CA GLN A 36 -6.41 10.70 34.46
C GLN A 36 -5.60 10.88 33.17
N GLN A 37 -4.32 11.24 33.30
CA GLN A 37 -3.43 11.38 32.16
C GLN A 37 -3.24 10.07 31.38
N ILE A 38 -3.07 8.96 32.09
CA ILE A 38 -2.96 7.63 31.51
C ILE A 38 -4.23 7.31 30.71
N LYS A 39 -5.39 7.57 31.27
CA LYS A 39 -6.67 7.31 30.59
C LYS A 39 -6.81 8.13 29.31
N LEU A 40 -6.43 9.41 29.34
CA LEU A 40 -6.43 10.27 28.16
C LEU A 40 -5.48 9.76 27.08
N LYS A 41 -4.30 9.29 27.47
CA LYS A 41 -3.33 8.72 26.55
C LYS A 41 -3.79 7.39 25.95
N GLU A 42 -4.46 6.54 26.73
CA GLU A 42 -5.07 5.31 26.24
C GLU A 42 -6.13 5.63 25.18
N ASP A 43 -6.97 6.62 25.41
CA ASP A 43 -7.98 7.06 24.44
C ASP A 43 -7.32 7.58 23.15
N GLU A 44 -6.26 8.36 23.26
CA GLU A 44 -5.49 8.85 22.12
C GLU A 44 -4.89 7.68 21.31
N VAL A 45 -4.31 6.70 21.99
CA VAL A 45 -3.74 5.50 21.35
C VAL A 45 -4.82 4.70 20.62
N ASN A 46 -5.97 4.51 21.25
CA ASN A 46 -7.10 3.83 20.62
C ASN A 46 -7.58 4.56 19.36
N ASN A 47 -7.69 5.88 19.41
CA ASN A 47 -8.07 6.69 18.25
C ASN A 47 -7.04 6.60 17.12
N ILE A 48 -5.76 6.64 17.45
CA ILE A 48 -4.67 6.47 16.48
C ILE A 48 -4.74 5.09 15.82
N ASN A 49 -4.97 4.03 16.61
CA ASN A 49 -5.10 2.67 16.08
C ASN A 49 -6.27 2.55 15.10
N ILE A 50 -7.40 3.18 15.39
CA ILE A 50 -8.55 3.23 14.49
C ILE A 50 -8.16 3.91 13.17
N LYS A 51 -7.49 5.06 13.24
CA LYS A 51 -7.01 5.79 12.04
C LYS A 51 -6.02 4.96 11.22
N ILE A 52 -5.11 4.25 11.87
CA ILE A 52 -4.16 3.35 11.19
C ILE A 52 -4.93 2.28 10.42
N SER A 53 -5.91 1.63 11.06
CA SER A 53 -6.74 0.61 10.43
C SER A 53 -7.47 1.16 9.20
N GLU A 54 -8.08 2.34 9.32
CA GLU A 54 -8.75 3.02 8.20
C GLU A 54 -7.81 3.32 7.06
N LYS A 55 -6.61 3.82 7.35
CA LYS A 55 -5.60 4.12 6.34
C LYS A 55 -5.07 2.87 5.64
N GLN A 56 -4.93 1.77 6.37
CA GLN A 56 -4.55 0.48 5.79
C GLN A 56 -5.60 -0.01 4.79
N GLN A 57 -6.89 0.13 5.11
CA GLN A 57 -7.98 -0.22 4.19
C GLN A 57 -8.00 0.68 2.95
N GLU A 58 -7.79 1.98 3.11
CA GLU A 58 -7.67 2.92 1.99
C GLU A 58 -6.51 2.55 1.08
N LEU A 59 -5.37 2.19 1.66
CA LEU A 59 -4.19 1.77 0.91
C LEU A 59 -4.46 0.53 0.07
N LEU A 60 -5.09 -0.49 0.64
CA LEU A 60 -5.47 -1.71 -0.08
C LEU A 60 -6.41 -1.41 -1.25
N LEU A 61 -7.36 -0.50 -1.05
CA LEU A 61 -8.27 -0.06 -2.11
C LEU A 61 -7.53 0.65 -3.25
N LEU A 62 -6.59 1.52 -2.91
CA LEU A 62 -5.78 2.24 -3.90
C LEU A 62 -4.89 1.28 -4.69
N GLU A 63 -4.26 0.32 -4.03
CA GLU A 63 -3.45 -0.72 -4.68
C GLU A 63 -4.27 -1.53 -5.68
N ALA A 64 -5.49 -1.92 -5.29
CA ALA A 64 -6.40 -2.66 -6.18
C ALA A 64 -6.79 -1.82 -7.40
N ARG A 65 -7.05 -0.52 -7.22
CA ARG A 65 -7.38 0.39 -8.32
C ARG A 65 -6.22 0.57 -9.29
N ILE A 66 -5.01 0.74 -8.76
CA ILE A 66 -3.79 0.86 -9.57
C ILE A 66 -3.59 -0.40 -10.40
N GLU A 67 -3.72 -1.57 -9.79
CA GLU A 67 -3.59 -2.85 -10.49
C GLU A 67 -4.62 -2.97 -11.63
N ALA A 68 -5.88 -2.64 -11.36
CA ALA A 68 -6.94 -2.66 -12.37
C ALA A 68 -6.65 -1.71 -13.52
N MET A 69 -6.16 -0.49 -13.25
CA MET A 69 -5.80 0.49 -14.27
C MET A 69 -4.61 0.02 -15.12
N VAL A 70 -3.58 -0.55 -14.50
CA VAL A 70 -2.41 -1.10 -15.21
C VAL A 70 -2.84 -2.23 -16.14
N ASN A 71 -3.68 -3.15 -15.67
CA ASN A 71 -4.18 -4.26 -16.47
C ASN A 71 -5.02 -3.76 -17.67
N THR A 72 -5.89 -2.78 -17.45
CA THR A 72 -6.70 -2.17 -18.51
C THR A 72 -5.79 -1.53 -19.56
N PHE A 73 -4.78 -0.80 -19.14
CA PHE A 73 -3.80 -0.17 -20.04
C PHE A 73 -3.08 -1.23 -20.89
N LYS A 74 -2.60 -2.30 -20.29
CA LYS A 74 -1.90 -3.40 -21.00
C LYS A 74 -2.79 -4.04 -22.06
N VAL A 75 -4.06 -4.33 -21.71
CA VAL A 75 -5.02 -4.93 -22.66
C VAL A 75 -5.26 -3.99 -23.83
N THR A 76 -5.49 -2.71 -23.56
CA THR A 76 -5.71 -1.71 -24.61
C THR A 76 -4.51 -1.57 -25.54
N GLU A 77 -3.30 -1.55 -24.98
CA GLU A 77 -2.05 -1.47 -25.74
C GLU A 77 -1.85 -2.75 -26.59
N ALA A 78 -2.09 -3.92 -26.02
CA ALA A 78 -2.02 -5.20 -26.72
C ALA A 78 -2.96 -5.22 -27.94
N ASP A 79 -4.20 -4.75 -27.76
CA ASP A 79 -5.18 -4.68 -28.84
C ASP A 79 -4.76 -3.69 -29.94
N ALA A 80 -4.17 -2.56 -29.55
CA ALA A 80 -3.66 -1.58 -30.51
C ALA A 80 -2.54 -2.14 -31.37
N TYR A 81 -1.57 -2.85 -30.79
CA TYR A 81 -0.51 -3.52 -31.56
C TYR A 81 -1.07 -4.61 -32.45
N TYR A 82 -2.04 -5.37 -31.96
CA TYR A 82 -2.69 -6.41 -32.77
C TYR A 82 -3.39 -5.83 -33.99
N ALA A 83 -4.16 -4.76 -33.83
CA ALA A 83 -4.85 -4.09 -34.93
C ALA A 83 -3.86 -3.54 -35.96
N ARG A 84 -2.76 -2.93 -35.51
CA ARG A 84 -1.69 -2.44 -36.41
C ARG A 84 -1.03 -3.57 -37.16
N ALA A 85 -0.73 -4.68 -36.47
CA ALA A 85 -0.15 -5.86 -37.08
C ALA A 85 -1.05 -6.41 -38.20
N ARG A 86 -2.34 -6.52 -37.95
CA ARG A 86 -3.32 -6.97 -38.96
C ARG A 86 -3.37 -6.04 -40.15
N ALA A 87 -3.37 -4.74 -39.91
CA ALA A 87 -3.37 -3.74 -40.98
C ALA A 87 -2.13 -3.85 -41.89
N VAL A 88 -0.95 -4.03 -41.28
CA VAL A 88 0.30 -4.20 -42.02
C VAL A 88 0.29 -5.51 -42.82
N GLU A 89 -0.16 -6.60 -42.20
CA GLU A 89 -0.29 -7.90 -42.89
C GLU A 89 -1.25 -7.81 -44.09
N GLU A 90 -2.41 -7.21 -43.89
CA GLU A 90 -3.39 -7.03 -44.96
C GLU A 90 -2.85 -6.15 -46.13
N ALA A 91 -2.13 -5.09 -45.77
CA ALA A 91 -1.46 -4.25 -46.76
C ALA A 91 -0.44 -5.04 -47.59
N ALA A 92 0.32 -5.90 -46.94
CA ALA A 92 1.29 -6.78 -47.64
C ALA A 92 0.60 -7.76 -48.60
N LYS A 93 -0.56 -8.31 -48.20
CA LYS A 93 -1.35 -9.22 -49.04
C LYS A 93 -1.96 -8.55 -50.24
N ARG A 94 -2.48 -7.33 -50.09
CA ARG A 94 -3.24 -6.63 -51.12
C ARG A 94 -2.37 -5.86 -52.12
N THR A 95 -1.21 -5.42 -51.68
CA THR A 95 -0.33 -4.60 -52.48
C THR A 95 0.60 -5.43 -53.36
N LYS A 96 0.77 -5.07 -54.59
CA LYS A 96 1.76 -5.71 -55.50
C LYS A 96 3.16 -5.17 -55.18
N LEU A 97 3.78 -5.72 -54.16
CA LEU A 97 5.14 -5.35 -53.76
C LEU A 97 6.16 -6.29 -54.35
N ALA A 98 7.38 -5.80 -54.59
CA ALA A 98 8.52 -6.65 -54.90
C ALA A 98 8.69 -7.69 -53.82
N PRO A 99 9.15 -8.94 -54.14
CA PRO A 99 9.26 -10.01 -53.16
C PRO A 99 10.03 -9.64 -51.90
N ASN A 100 11.13 -8.93 -52.03
CA ASN A 100 11.94 -8.49 -50.88
C ASN A 100 11.17 -7.49 -49.98
N LYS A 101 10.47 -6.55 -50.59
CA LYS A 101 9.70 -5.55 -49.85
C LYS A 101 8.48 -6.16 -49.14
N LYS A 102 7.84 -7.11 -49.80
CA LYS A 102 6.73 -7.89 -49.24
C LYS A 102 7.19 -8.67 -48.01
N ARG A 103 8.39 -9.32 -48.10
CA ARG A 103 8.99 -10.03 -46.99
C ARG A 103 9.28 -9.11 -45.80
N GLU A 104 9.83 -7.92 -46.06
CA GLU A 104 10.10 -6.92 -45.03
C GLU A 104 8.79 -6.45 -44.33
N THR A 105 7.72 -6.27 -45.10
CA THR A 105 6.41 -5.85 -44.57
C THR A 105 5.82 -6.97 -43.71
N TYR A 106 5.95 -8.23 -44.09
CA TYR A 106 5.53 -9.34 -43.23
C TYR A 106 6.36 -9.43 -41.96
N LYS A 107 7.66 -9.14 -42.01
CA LYS A 107 8.50 -9.08 -40.81
C LYS A 107 8.04 -7.97 -39.85
N GLU A 108 7.66 -6.82 -40.38
CA GLU A 108 7.12 -5.72 -39.58
C GLU A 108 5.84 -6.16 -38.87
N ALA A 109 4.92 -6.80 -39.59
CA ALA A 109 3.69 -7.34 -39.00
C ALA A 109 4.01 -8.36 -37.92
N LEU A 110 4.97 -9.24 -38.18
CA LEU A 110 5.41 -10.26 -37.20
C LEU A 110 5.89 -9.64 -35.89
N GLU A 111 6.71 -8.59 -35.98
CA GLU A 111 7.19 -7.89 -34.79
C GLU A 111 6.05 -7.24 -34.01
N LEU A 112 5.07 -6.65 -34.69
CA LEU A 112 3.88 -6.08 -34.06
C LEU A 112 3.03 -7.15 -33.37
N TYR A 113 2.83 -8.31 -33.99
CA TYR A 113 2.14 -9.44 -33.37
C TYR A 113 2.87 -9.95 -32.13
N LYS A 114 4.19 -10.07 -32.18
CA LYS A 114 5.01 -10.49 -31.04
C LYS A 114 4.87 -9.50 -29.87
N ARG A 115 4.84 -8.21 -30.18
CA ARG A 115 4.66 -7.18 -29.17
C ARG A 115 3.27 -7.28 -28.54
N SER A 116 2.25 -7.47 -29.33
CA SER A 116 0.89 -7.68 -28.88
C SER A 116 0.79 -8.92 -27.95
N LEU A 117 1.43 -10.02 -28.34
CA LEU A 117 1.48 -11.23 -27.54
C LEU A 117 2.17 -10.98 -26.19
N SER A 118 3.29 -10.27 -26.19
CA SER A 118 4.04 -9.95 -24.97
C SER A 118 3.21 -9.11 -23.99
N LEU A 119 2.23 -8.38 -24.49
CA LEU A 119 1.31 -7.58 -23.69
C LEU A 119 0.04 -8.35 -23.30
N GLY A 120 -0.07 -9.61 -23.69
CA GLY A 120 -1.14 -10.50 -23.26
C GLY A 120 -2.18 -10.89 -24.29
N LYS A 121 -2.04 -10.49 -25.56
CA LYS A 121 -2.99 -10.84 -26.64
C LYS A 121 -2.69 -12.24 -27.16
N GLN A 122 -3.30 -13.25 -26.58
CA GLN A 122 -3.05 -14.66 -26.90
C GLN A 122 -3.42 -15.02 -28.36
N GLU A 123 -4.40 -14.35 -28.94
CA GLU A 123 -4.83 -14.53 -30.34
C GLU A 123 -3.67 -14.32 -31.32
N ALA A 124 -2.71 -13.47 -30.98
CA ALA A 124 -1.55 -13.18 -31.82
C ALA A 124 -0.64 -14.41 -32.04
N LYS A 125 -0.70 -15.42 -31.19
CA LYS A 125 0.11 -16.68 -31.33
C LYS A 125 -0.12 -17.35 -32.67
N VAL A 126 -1.37 -17.46 -33.11
CA VAL A 126 -1.75 -18.09 -34.38
C VAL A 126 -1.19 -17.26 -35.54
N ASP A 127 -1.33 -15.95 -35.48
CA ASP A 127 -0.82 -15.05 -36.51
C ASP A 127 0.70 -15.10 -36.63
N ILE A 128 1.39 -15.16 -35.49
CA ILE A 128 2.86 -15.31 -35.42
C ILE A 128 3.30 -16.62 -36.11
N THR A 129 2.68 -17.73 -35.79
CA THR A 129 2.98 -19.04 -36.36
C THR A 129 2.76 -19.02 -37.86
N ASN A 130 1.66 -18.47 -38.33
CA ASN A 130 1.34 -18.35 -39.74
C ASN A 130 2.37 -17.51 -40.52
N LEU A 131 2.77 -16.38 -39.98
CA LEU A 131 3.75 -15.48 -40.59
C LEU A 131 5.16 -16.09 -40.60
N GLU A 132 5.57 -16.73 -39.50
CA GLU A 132 6.86 -17.41 -39.44
C GLU A 132 6.94 -18.51 -40.49
N SER A 133 5.86 -19.22 -40.73
CA SER A 133 5.76 -20.24 -41.77
C SER A 133 5.93 -19.63 -43.15
N LYS A 134 5.31 -18.48 -43.43
CA LYS A 134 5.45 -17.74 -44.71
C LYS A 134 6.84 -17.21 -44.95
N LEU A 135 7.58 -16.88 -43.88
CA LEU A 135 8.92 -16.29 -43.96
C LEU A 135 10.04 -17.32 -44.06
N LYS A 136 9.72 -18.58 -43.91
CA LYS A 136 10.68 -19.69 -44.19
C LYS A 136 10.95 -19.85 -45.71
#